data_b4d76064cfbfb242ba50d5a139b24cad
#
_entry.id   b4d76064cfbfb242ba50d5a139b24cad
#
_cell.length_a   1.000
_cell.length_b   1.000
_cell.length_c   1.000
_cell.angle_alpha   90.00
_cell.angle_beta   90.00
_cell.angle_gamma   90.00
#
_symmetry.space_group_name_H-M   'P 1'
#
loop_
_entity.id
_entity.type
_entity.pdbx_description
1 polymer ?
#
loop_
_entity_poly.entity_id
_entity_poly.type
_entity_poly.pdbx_seq_one_letter_code
_entity_poly.pdbx_strand_id
1 'polypeptide(L)'
;MRPELRRFARVTAYGGGGLGLAGVLAAGLLYGQAELARRTIPLADSPPPRCDGRYGTEYPGPDIRLALLGDSSAAGYGVDRARDTTGALLAVGIVEQLRRPVDVRSHAVVGAISASLDHQVTRALVAPPELAVILVGVNDVTHRVRMSVAVGHLANAVRRLRDTGCEVVVCTCPDLGTIRPILPPLRWVVRRWSREMAAAQTVAAVAAGARTVSLGDLLGPQFASAPDSMFAADRFHPSAIGYAAAVAAILPTTLSALRGPSEVRPRLTHAEGLRSLTQAAVEAADMPGTEVSAAQVSGQDRGPGGRWAQLRQRVRQFTERPHGPAIDASAVPLPMSDPTHAGPEQRGETVTD
;
A
#
# COMPACT_ATOMS: atom_id res chain seq x y z
N MET A 1 -49.46 -7.11 -38.12
CA MET A 1 -48.52 -6.89 -36.97
C MET A 1 -49.27 -6.16 -35.88
N ARG A 2 -49.50 -6.80 -34.74
CA ARG A 2 -50.37 -6.31 -33.64
C ARG A 2 -49.75 -5.05 -33.02
N PRO A 3 -50.55 -4.02 -32.67
CA PRO A 3 -50.05 -2.73 -32.13
C PRO A 3 -49.26 -2.88 -30.81
N GLU A 4 -49.45 -3.94 -30.06
CA GLU A 4 -48.73 -4.25 -28.83
C GLU A 4 -47.26 -4.60 -29.07
N LEU A 5 -46.91 -5.29 -30.15
CA LEU A 5 -45.52 -5.59 -30.50
C LEU A 5 -44.70 -4.32 -30.85
N ARG A 6 -45.34 -3.30 -31.43
CA ARG A 6 -44.69 -2.03 -31.72
C ARG A 6 -44.44 -1.19 -30.45
N ARG A 7 -45.29 -1.31 -29.42
CA ARG A 7 -45.06 -0.66 -28.12
C ARG A 7 -43.92 -1.32 -27.34
N PHE A 8 -43.86 -2.65 -27.32
CA PHE A 8 -42.75 -3.40 -26.67
C PHE A 8 -41.41 -3.15 -27.36
N ALA A 9 -41.35 -3.14 -28.70
CA ALA A 9 -40.12 -2.82 -29.42
C ALA A 9 -39.64 -1.36 -29.21
N ARG A 10 -40.56 -0.40 -29.05
CA ARG A 10 -40.19 0.98 -28.71
C ARG A 10 -39.68 1.12 -27.27
N VAL A 11 -40.28 0.45 -26.28
CA VAL A 11 -39.81 0.52 -24.89
C VAL A 11 -38.45 -0.14 -24.73
N THR A 12 -38.18 -1.25 -25.43
CA THR A 12 -36.84 -1.89 -25.42
C THR A 12 -35.78 -1.07 -26.17
N ALA A 13 -36.14 -0.43 -27.27
CA ALA A 13 -35.22 0.43 -28.01
C ALA A 13 -34.87 1.71 -27.26
N TYR A 14 -35.84 2.35 -26.60
CA TYR A 14 -35.60 3.56 -25.79
C TYR A 14 -34.97 3.22 -24.42
N GLY A 15 -35.33 2.11 -23.79
CA GLY A 15 -34.75 1.65 -22.52
C GLY A 15 -33.30 1.19 -22.66
N GLY A 16 -32.98 0.40 -23.69
CA GLY A 16 -31.62 -0.07 -23.95
C GLY A 16 -30.66 1.03 -24.41
N GLY A 17 -31.12 1.97 -25.25
CA GLY A 17 -30.35 3.11 -25.69
C GLY A 17 -30.07 4.12 -24.58
N GLY A 18 -31.07 4.37 -23.70
CA GLY A 18 -30.90 5.28 -22.56
C GLY A 18 -29.91 4.80 -21.52
N LEU A 19 -29.95 3.50 -21.18
CA LEU A 19 -28.98 2.88 -20.26
C LEU A 19 -27.56 2.86 -20.84
N GLY A 20 -27.42 2.61 -22.15
CA GLY A 20 -26.13 2.67 -22.83
C GLY A 20 -25.54 4.06 -22.82
N LEU A 21 -26.33 5.09 -23.15
CA LEU A 21 -25.89 6.50 -23.14
C LEU A 21 -25.52 6.97 -21.71
N ALA A 22 -26.32 6.64 -20.70
CA ALA A 22 -26.02 6.96 -19.32
C ALA A 22 -24.72 6.30 -18.84
N GLY A 23 -24.45 5.06 -19.24
CA GLY A 23 -23.20 4.35 -18.95
C GLY A 23 -21.97 5.04 -19.57
N VAL A 24 -22.08 5.45 -20.85
CA VAL A 24 -21.00 6.17 -21.55
C VAL A 24 -20.74 7.53 -20.90
N LEU A 25 -21.79 8.28 -20.55
CA LEU A 25 -21.65 9.57 -19.87
C LEU A 25 -21.02 9.43 -18.48
N ALA A 26 -21.42 8.41 -17.70
CA ALA A 26 -20.83 8.12 -16.40
C ALA A 26 -19.35 7.73 -16.52
N ALA A 27 -18.98 6.88 -17.50
CA ALA A 27 -17.60 6.52 -17.76
C ALA A 27 -16.77 7.74 -18.19
N GLY A 28 -17.30 8.58 -19.09
CA GLY A 28 -16.67 9.83 -19.51
C GLY A 28 -16.44 10.81 -18.36
N LEU A 29 -17.43 10.96 -17.46
CA LEU A 29 -17.30 11.78 -16.25
C LEU A 29 -16.18 11.27 -15.33
N LEU A 30 -16.17 9.96 -15.03
CA LEU A 30 -15.15 9.35 -14.18
C LEU A 30 -13.75 9.48 -14.80
N TYR A 31 -13.63 9.29 -16.10
CA TYR A 31 -12.38 9.48 -16.83
C TYR A 31 -11.92 10.96 -16.77
N GLY A 32 -12.81 11.89 -17.04
CA GLY A 32 -12.52 13.35 -16.95
C GLY A 32 -12.09 13.77 -15.54
N GLN A 33 -12.75 13.23 -14.50
CA GLN A 33 -12.36 13.48 -13.11
C GLN A 33 -11.00 12.86 -12.75
N ALA A 34 -10.68 11.67 -13.26
CA ALA A 34 -9.38 11.06 -13.05
C ALA A 34 -8.26 11.85 -13.71
N GLU A 35 -8.49 12.35 -14.93
CA GLU A 35 -7.54 13.22 -15.63
C GLU A 35 -7.37 14.57 -14.92
N LEU A 36 -8.46 15.16 -14.46
CA LEU A 36 -8.41 16.39 -13.66
C LEU A 36 -7.61 16.17 -12.37
N ALA A 37 -7.84 15.08 -11.66
CA ALA A 37 -7.10 14.75 -10.44
C ALA A 37 -5.59 14.61 -10.71
N ARG A 38 -5.19 13.95 -11.80
CA ARG A 38 -3.76 13.83 -12.20
C ARG A 38 -3.13 15.19 -12.47
N ARG A 39 -3.87 16.13 -13.08
CA ARG A 39 -3.37 17.48 -13.34
C ARG A 39 -3.35 18.37 -12.10
N THR A 40 -4.22 18.10 -11.13
CA THR A 40 -4.37 18.89 -9.90
C THR A 40 -3.39 18.43 -8.82
N ILE A 41 -2.92 17.17 -8.87
CA ILE A 41 -1.92 16.61 -7.96
C ILE A 41 -0.55 16.78 -8.62
N PRO A 42 0.22 17.83 -8.27
CA PRO A 42 1.55 18.02 -8.85
C PRO A 42 2.49 16.91 -8.41
N LEU A 43 3.45 16.58 -9.26
CA LEU A 43 4.60 15.80 -8.83
C LEU A 43 5.44 16.68 -7.90
N ALA A 44 6.03 16.10 -6.86
CA ALA A 44 7.00 16.84 -6.05
C ALA A 44 8.24 17.15 -6.90
N ASP A 45 8.81 18.34 -6.71
CA ASP A 45 9.94 18.85 -7.48
C ASP A 45 11.24 18.08 -7.23
N SER A 46 11.30 17.28 -6.17
CA SER A 46 12.50 16.57 -5.73
C SER A 46 12.23 15.08 -5.47
N PRO A 47 13.19 14.19 -5.72
CA PRO A 47 13.09 12.80 -5.31
C PRO A 47 13.04 12.71 -3.78
N PRO A 48 12.47 11.61 -3.21
CA PRO A 48 12.42 11.43 -1.76
C PRO A 48 13.84 11.40 -1.18
N PRO A 49 14.07 12.03 0.00
CA PRO A 49 15.36 12.00 0.65
C PRO A 49 15.69 10.57 1.12
N ARG A 50 16.95 10.18 1.02
CA ARG A 50 17.38 8.84 1.42
C ARG A 50 17.39 8.71 2.94
N CYS A 51 16.71 7.69 3.45
CA CYS A 51 16.74 7.31 4.86
C CYS A 51 17.73 6.18 5.17
N ASP A 52 18.45 5.68 4.15
CA ASP A 52 19.45 4.61 4.35
C ASP A 52 20.52 5.06 5.36
N GLY A 53 20.86 4.17 6.28
CA GLY A 53 21.88 4.45 7.26
C GLY A 53 21.65 3.75 8.59
N ARG A 54 22.60 3.95 9.52
CA ARG A 54 22.61 3.36 10.85
C ARG A 54 22.14 4.39 11.86
N TYR A 55 21.12 4.00 12.64
CA TYR A 55 20.48 4.81 13.68
C TYR A 55 20.78 4.19 15.04
N GLY A 56 20.93 5.02 16.11
CA GLY A 56 21.15 4.57 17.45
C GLY A 56 22.52 3.94 17.68
N THR A 57 23.56 4.50 17.05
CA THR A 57 24.94 4.00 17.13
C THR A 57 25.55 4.05 18.51
N GLU A 58 24.94 4.79 19.44
CA GLU A 58 25.29 4.88 20.85
C GLU A 58 24.89 3.65 21.67
N TYR A 59 23.97 2.82 21.14
CA TYR A 59 23.53 1.60 21.82
C TYR A 59 24.40 0.40 21.43
N PRO A 60 24.68 -0.50 22.38
CA PRO A 60 25.45 -1.71 22.09
C PRO A 60 24.60 -2.79 21.41
N GLY A 61 25.27 -3.76 20.81
CA GLY A 61 24.65 -4.95 20.23
C GLY A 61 24.60 -4.99 18.72
N PRO A 62 24.09 -6.08 18.16
CA PRO A 62 23.97 -6.24 16.71
C PRO A 62 22.86 -5.35 16.15
N ASP A 63 23.09 -4.83 14.95
CA ASP A 63 22.11 -3.99 14.25
C ASP A 63 20.85 -4.77 13.90
N ILE A 64 19.69 -4.15 14.10
CA ILE A 64 18.44 -4.61 13.52
C ILE A 64 18.45 -4.17 12.04
N ARG A 65 18.50 -5.12 11.12
CA ARG A 65 18.42 -4.82 9.68
C ARG A 65 16.96 -4.60 9.27
N LEU A 66 16.61 -3.34 9.00
CA LEU A 66 15.28 -2.91 8.59
C LEU A 66 15.24 -2.62 7.08
N ALA A 67 14.41 -3.36 6.34
CA ALA A 67 14.13 -3.09 4.94
C ALA A 67 12.79 -2.36 4.76
N LEU A 68 12.79 -1.27 4.01
CA LEU A 68 11.58 -0.59 3.53
C LEU A 68 11.33 -0.99 2.08
N LEU A 69 10.11 -1.50 1.81
CA LEU A 69 9.68 -1.88 0.47
C LEU A 69 8.32 -1.22 0.17
N GLY A 70 8.07 -0.99 -1.10
CA GLY A 70 6.79 -0.48 -1.54
C GLY A 70 6.90 0.71 -2.49
N ASP A 71 6.00 1.65 -2.32
CA ASP A 71 5.82 2.80 -3.20
C ASP A 71 6.39 4.11 -2.63
N SER A 72 5.85 5.24 -3.09
CA SER A 72 6.25 6.58 -2.65
C SER A 72 6.08 6.80 -1.14
N SER A 73 5.10 6.16 -0.51
CA SER A 73 4.88 6.29 0.93
C SER A 73 5.98 5.59 1.73
N ALA A 74 6.47 4.45 1.27
CA ALA A 74 7.62 3.77 1.86
C ALA A 74 8.92 4.55 1.63
N ALA A 75 9.06 5.20 0.46
CA ALA A 75 10.22 6.03 0.11
C ALA A 75 10.27 7.35 0.88
N GLY A 76 9.15 7.81 1.45
CA GLY A 76 9.07 9.12 2.12
C GLY A 76 8.92 10.29 1.14
N TYR A 77 8.16 10.10 0.05
CA TYR A 77 7.90 11.16 -0.92
C TYR A 77 7.00 12.25 -0.33
N GLY A 78 7.31 13.51 -0.59
CA GLY A 78 6.56 14.66 -0.07
C GLY A 78 7.19 15.32 1.16
N VAL A 79 8.35 14.84 1.63
CA VAL A 79 9.16 15.52 2.66
C VAL A 79 10.57 15.82 2.15
N ASP A 80 11.21 16.86 2.71
CA ASP A 80 12.51 17.34 2.26
C ASP A 80 13.68 16.79 3.08
N ARG A 81 13.40 16.22 4.25
CA ARG A 81 14.44 15.79 5.19
C ARG A 81 14.38 14.29 5.40
N ALA A 82 15.52 13.63 5.36
CA ALA A 82 15.63 12.20 5.61
C ALA A 82 14.97 11.75 6.93
N ARG A 83 15.12 12.55 7.98
CA ARG A 83 14.55 12.28 9.29
C ARG A 83 13.02 12.25 9.34
N ASP A 84 12.35 12.85 8.35
CA ASP A 84 10.89 12.94 8.28
C ASP A 84 10.28 11.81 7.43
N THR A 85 11.12 10.93 6.86
CA THR A 85 10.67 9.78 6.07
C THR A 85 10.18 8.64 6.95
N THR A 86 9.35 7.78 6.39
CA THR A 86 8.84 6.57 7.07
C THR A 86 9.97 5.72 7.66
N GLY A 87 11.06 5.51 6.90
CA GLY A 87 12.18 4.67 7.35
C GLY A 87 12.93 5.25 8.53
N ALA A 88 13.28 6.53 8.48
CA ALA A 88 13.98 7.21 9.57
C ALA A 88 13.14 7.27 10.86
N LEU A 89 11.86 7.63 10.73
CA LEU A 89 10.94 7.69 11.87
C LEU A 89 10.75 6.32 12.54
N LEU A 90 10.60 5.25 11.73
CA LEU A 90 10.52 3.88 12.25
C LEU A 90 11.83 3.48 12.96
N ALA A 91 12.98 3.78 12.34
CA ALA A 91 14.28 3.46 12.92
C ALA A 91 14.46 4.13 14.29
N VAL A 92 14.18 5.44 14.39
CA VAL A 92 14.26 6.18 15.64
C VAL A 92 13.33 5.57 16.69
N GLY A 93 12.07 5.31 16.34
CA GLY A 93 11.12 4.70 17.27
C GLY A 93 11.53 3.29 17.74
N ILE A 94 12.11 2.48 16.86
CA ILE A 94 12.63 1.15 17.22
C ILE A 94 13.84 1.29 18.16
N VAL A 95 14.79 2.17 17.84
CA VAL A 95 15.97 2.46 18.69
C VAL A 95 15.57 2.89 20.10
N GLU A 96 14.64 3.84 20.20
CA GLU A 96 14.15 4.34 21.49
C GLU A 96 13.53 3.26 22.37
N GLN A 97 12.81 2.33 21.76
CA GLN A 97 12.06 1.28 22.46
C GLN A 97 12.89 0.02 22.76
N LEU A 98 13.82 -0.35 21.88
CA LEU A 98 14.60 -1.58 22.01
C LEU A 98 16.03 -1.35 22.48
N ARG A 99 16.51 -0.10 22.48
CA ARG A 99 17.88 0.26 22.84
C ARG A 99 18.92 -0.53 22.06
N ARG A 100 18.66 -0.74 20.77
CA ARG A 100 19.54 -1.44 19.81
C ARG A 100 19.69 -0.58 18.56
N PRO A 101 20.86 -0.61 17.90
CA PRO A 101 21.03 0.12 16.65
C PRO A 101 20.20 -0.52 15.53
N VAL A 102 19.81 0.31 14.55
CA VAL A 102 19.00 -0.09 13.38
C VAL A 102 19.73 0.34 12.11
N ASP A 103 20.03 -0.61 11.21
CA ASP A 103 20.51 -0.34 9.85
C ASP A 103 19.33 -0.34 8.89
N VAL A 104 18.97 0.82 8.36
CA VAL A 104 17.84 1.00 7.45
C VAL A 104 18.32 0.87 6.00
N ARG A 105 17.61 0.09 5.21
CA ARG A 105 17.79 -0.01 3.75
C ARG A 105 16.43 0.15 3.07
N SER A 106 16.31 1.22 2.27
CA SER A 106 15.12 1.46 1.49
C SER A 106 15.29 0.89 0.07
N HIS A 107 14.37 0.02 -0.30
CA HIS A 107 14.24 -0.54 -1.65
C HIS A 107 12.97 -0.03 -2.34
N ALA A 108 12.24 0.87 -1.67
CA ALA A 108 11.00 1.46 -2.17
C ALA A 108 11.25 2.28 -3.44
N VAL A 109 10.25 2.29 -4.33
CA VAL A 109 10.31 3.00 -5.61
C VAL A 109 9.04 3.83 -5.77
N VAL A 110 9.20 5.12 -6.04
CA VAL A 110 8.06 6.02 -6.30
C VAL A 110 7.26 5.49 -7.50
N GLY A 111 5.95 5.44 -7.37
CA GLY A 111 5.06 4.93 -8.42
C GLY A 111 4.95 3.39 -8.48
N ALA A 112 5.65 2.65 -7.61
CA ALA A 112 5.63 1.19 -7.63
C ALA A 112 4.22 0.62 -7.39
N ILE A 113 3.86 -0.38 -8.17
CA ILE A 113 2.72 -1.28 -7.96
C ILE A 113 3.18 -2.55 -7.26
N SER A 114 2.26 -3.39 -6.80
CA SER A 114 2.59 -4.63 -6.10
C SER A 114 3.54 -5.57 -6.89
N ALA A 115 3.49 -5.56 -8.22
CA ALA A 115 4.42 -6.33 -9.06
C ALA A 115 5.88 -5.89 -8.90
N SER A 116 6.14 -4.63 -8.58
CA SER A 116 7.48 -4.10 -8.35
C SER A 116 8.16 -4.70 -7.11
N LEU A 117 7.38 -5.28 -6.18
CA LEU A 117 7.91 -5.94 -4.99
C LEU A 117 8.85 -7.10 -5.33
N ASP A 118 8.68 -7.78 -6.46
CA ASP A 118 9.54 -8.90 -6.86
C ASP A 118 11.01 -8.47 -6.98
N HIS A 119 11.27 -7.34 -7.60
CA HIS A 119 12.61 -6.76 -7.72
C HIS A 119 13.11 -6.16 -6.40
N GLN A 120 12.23 -5.49 -5.67
CA GLN A 120 12.58 -4.89 -4.37
C GLN A 120 13.02 -5.95 -3.37
N VAL A 121 12.28 -7.06 -3.27
CA VAL A 121 12.62 -8.21 -2.42
C VAL A 121 13.93 -8.86 -2.86
N THR A 122 14.15 -9.04 -4.18
CA THR A 122 15.41 -9.59 -4.67
C THR A 122 16.61 -8.75 -4.22
N ARG A 123 16.49 -7.42 -4.25
CA ARG A 123 17.53 -6.50 -3.75
C ARG A 123 17.68 -6.57 -2.23
N ALA A 124 16.57 -6.63 -1.49
CA ALA A 124 16.61 -6.72 -0.04
C ALA A 124 17.27 -8.02 0.44
N LEU A 125 17.07 -9.13 -0.27
CA LEU A 125 17.61 -10.44 0.06
C LEU A 125 19.11 -10.59 -0.23
N VAL A 126 19.77 -9.63 -0.86
CA VAL A 126 21.25 -9.59 -0.97
C VAL A 126 21.88 -9.49 0.44
N ALA A 127 21.21 -8.75 1.36
CA ALA A 127 21.56 -8.71 2.78
C ALA A 127 20.26 -8.92 3.57
N PRO A 128 19.85 -10.18 3.86
CA PRO A 128 18.53 -10.49 4.40
C PRO A 128 18.18 -9.64 5.63
N PRO A 129 17.04 -8.94 5.63
CA PRO A 129 16.63 -8.11 6.76
C PRO A 129 16.11 -8.98 7.92
N GLU A 130 16.20 -8.46 9.15
CA GLU A 130 15.52 -9.01 10.33
C GLU A 130 14.04 -8.60 10.32
N LEU A 131 13.74 -7.37 9.84
CA LEU A 131 12.40 -6.83 9.70
C LEU A 131 12.23 -6.19 8.32
N ALA A 132 11.14 -6.49 7.65
CA ALA A 132 10.70 -5.80 6.44
C ALA A 132 9.35 -5.12 6.66
N VAL A 133 9.24 -3.85 6.28
CA VAL A 133 7.98 -3.10 6.30
C VAL A 133 7.61 -2.75 4.86
N ILE A 134 6.39 -3.15 4.47
CA ILE A 134 5.90 -3.01 3.09
C ILE A 134 4.72 -2.03 3.08
N LEU A 135 4.83 -0.96 2.30
CA LEU A 135 3.75 -0.01 2.03
C LEU A 135 3.49 0.02 0.52
N VAL A 136 2.36 -0.53 0.06
CA VAL A 136 2.00 -0.61 -1.36
C VAL A 136 0.49 -0.73 -1.54
N GLY A 137 -0.02 -0.33 -2.70
CA GLY A 137 -1.43 -0.56 -3.06
C GLY A 137 -2.12 0.67 -3.63
N VAL A 138 -1.67 1.88 -3.32
CA VAL A 138 -2.22 3.12 -3.87
C VAL A 138 -2.12 3.11 -5.41
N ASN A 139 -0.95 2.77 -5.93
CA ASN A 139 -0.73 2.70 -7.37
C ASN A 139 -1.48 1.54 -8.03
N ASP A 140 -1.64 0.41 -7.35
CA ASP A 140 -2.48 -0.68 -7.86
C ASP A 140 -3.93 -0.23 -8.08
N VAL A 141 -4.50 0.55 -7.14
CA VAL A 141 -5.85 1.10 -7.26
C VAL A 141 -5.92 2.15 -8.38
N THR A 142 -4.99 3.09 -8.43
CA THR A 142 -5.01 4.19 -9.42
C THR A 142 -4.73 3.71 -10.84
N HIS A 143 -3.92 2.66 -11.01
CA HIS A 143 -3.64 2.01 -12.29
C HIS A 143 -4.63 0.88 -12.62
N ARG A 144 -5.64 0.64 -11.77
CA ARG A 144 -6.66 -0.40 -11.95
C ARG A 144 -6.08 -1.81 -12.11
N VAL A 145 -4.98 -2.09 -11.41
CA VAL A 145 -4.41 -3.44 -11.37
C VAL A 145 -5.45 -4.41 -10.81
N ARG A 146 -5.58 -5.58 -11.39
CA ARG A 146 -6.49 -6.61 -10.88
C ARG A 146 -6.09 -6.96 -9.45
N MET A 147 -7.04 -6.93 -8.53
CA MET A 147 -6.82 -7.19 -7.11
C MET A 147 -6.13 -8.55 -6.87
N SER A 148 -6.56 -9.60 -7.58
CA SER A 148 -5.95 -10.93 -7.49
C SER A 148 -4.46 -10.93 -7.88
N VAL A 149 -4.07 -10.13 -8.87
CA VAL A 149 -2.68 -9.99 -9.32
C VAL A 149 -1.88 -9.24 -8.27
N ALA A 150 -2.38 -8.08 -7.81
CA ALA A 150 -1.71 -7.27 -6.80
C ALA A 150 -1.45 -8.05 -5.50
N VAL A 151 -2.48 -8.70 -4.94
CA VAL A 151 -2.31 -9.49 -3.71
C VAL A 151 -1.49 -10.76 -3.92
N GLY A 152 -1.46 -11.30 -5.14
CA GLY A 152 -0.58 -12.41 -5.51
C GLY A 152 0.90 -12.05 -5.41
N HIS A 153 1.31 -10.89 -5.97
CA HIS A 153 2.67 -10.36 -5.85
C HIS A 153 3.02 -10.04 -4.39
N LEU A 154 2.11 -9.41 -3.64
CA LEU A 154 2.32 -9.13 -2.22
C LEU A 154 2.55 -10.40 -1.42
N ALA A 155 1.70 -11.42 -1.59
CA ALA A 155 1.84 -12.69 -0.88
C ALA A 155 3.13 -13.42 -1.26
N ASN A 156 3.58 -13.33 -2.53
CA ASN A 156 4.85 -13.88 -2.96
C ASN A 156 6.02 -13.16 -2.30
N ALA A 157 6.01 -11.82 -2.27
CA ALA A 157 7.02 -11.01 -1.60
C ALA A 157 7.13 -11.35 -0.11
N VAL A 158 5.99 -11.47 0.58
CA VAL A 158 5.95 -11.86 1.99
C VAL A 158 6.56 -13.25 2.21
N ARG A 159 6.16 -14.27 1.42
CA ARG A 159 6.72 -15.62 1.55
C ARG A 159 8.23 -15.63 1.38
N ARG A 160 8.75 -14.99 0.32
CA ARG A 160 10.19 -14.93 0.05
C ARG A 160 10.99 -14.32 1.20
N LEU A 161 10.45 -13.28 1.84
CA LEU A 161 11.07 -12.66 3.03
C LEU A 161 10.96 -13.60 4.25
N ARG A 162 9.79 -14.18 4.49
CA ARG A 162 9.56 -15.12 5.62
C ARG A 162 10.42 -16.37 5.52
N ASP A 163 10.70 -16.85 4.32
CA ASP A 163 11.55 -18.01 4.09
C ASP A 163 13.01 -17.81 4.57
N THR A 164 13.45 -16.55 4.70
CA THR A 164 14.77 -16.19 5.27
C THR A 164 14.74 -15.92 6.78
N GLY A 165 13.62 -16.12 7.45
CA GLY A 165 13.43 -15.80 8.87
C GLY A 165 13.11 -14.31 9.12
N CYS A 166 12.95 -13.50 8.08
CA CYS A 166 12.60 -12.10 8.21
C CYS A 166 11.18 -11.92 8.76
N GLU A 167 11.00 -11.07 9.77
CA GLU A 167 9.67 -10.62 10.18
C GLU A 167 9.12 -9.61 9.17
N VAL A 168 7.82 -9.73 8.83
CA VAL A 168 7.20 -8.89 7.80
C VAL A 168 5.96 -8.21 8.35
N VAL A 169 5.94 -6.88 8.23
CA VAL A 169 4.78 -6.04 8.53
C VAL A 169 4.29 -5.38 7.24
N VAL A 170 3.05 -5.64 6.88
CA VAL A 170 2.40 -5.05 5.71
C VAL A 170 1.46 -3.95 6.17
N CYS A 171 1.72 -2.74 5.71
CA CYS A 171 0.81 -1.62 5.86
C CYS A 171 -0.15 -1.62 4.68
N THR A 172 -1.44 -1.81 4.94
CA THR A 172 -2.44 -1.95 3.89
C THR A 172 -2.75 -0.64 3.19
N CYS A 173 -3.33 -0.72 1.99
CA CYS A 173 -3.70 0.44 1.19
C CYS A 173 -4.53 1.44 2.00
N PRO A 174 -4.16 2.72 2.06
CA PRO A 174 -4.94 3.75 2.76
C PRO A 174 -6.26 4.04 2.03
N ASP A 175 -7.24 4.64 2.74
CA ASP A 175 -8.52 5.05 2.17
C ASP A 175 -8.33 6.27 1.24
N LEU A 176 -8.31 6.03 -0.07
CA LEU A 176 -8.14 7.08 -1.08
C LEU A 176 -9.34 8.05 -1.16
N GLY A 177 -10.46 7.73 -0.51
CA GLY A 177 -11.61 8.64 -0.39
C GLY A 177 -11.34 9.88 0.46
N THR A 178 -10.24 9.90 1.22
CA THR A 178 -9.82 11.05 2.02
C THR A 178 -9.07 12.11 1.21
N ILE A 179 -8.60 11.76 0.01
CA ILE A 179 -7.85 12.63 -0.89
C ILE A 179 -8.79 13.67 -1.51
N ARG A 180 -8.73 14.91 -1.03
CA ARG A 180 -9.65 15.98 -1.41
C ARG A 180 -9.62 16.40 -2.89
N PRO A 181 -8.48 16.45 -3.59
CA PRO A 181 -8.42 16.71 -5.03
C PRO A 181 -9.25 15.75 -5.88
N ILE A 182 -9.57 14.54 -5.39
CA ILE A 182 -10.45 13.59 -6.10
C ILE A 182 -11.91 13.98 -5.83
N LEU A 183 -12.63 14.37 -6.87
CA LEU A 183 -14.02 14.81 -6.75
C LEU A 183 -15.02 13.64 -6.78
N PRO A 184 -16.22 13.75 -6.11
CA PRO A 184 -17.32 12.81 -6.33
C PRO A 184 -17.83 12.91 -7.80
N PRO A 185 -18.28 11.79 -8.41
CA PRO A 185 -18.42 10.44 -7.85
C PRO A 185 -17.13 9.60 -7.83
N LEU A 186 -16.05 10.01 -8.52
CA LEU A 186 -14.79 9.24 -8.57
C LEU A 186 -14.25 8.95 -7.16
N ARG A 187 -14.34 9.91 -6.22
CA ARG A 187 -13.92 9.74 -4.82
C ARG A 187 -14.59 8.53 -4.16
N TRP A 188 -15.87 8.30 -4.39
CA TRP A 188 -16.58 7.16 -3.82
C TRP A 188 -16.13 5.83 -4.41
N VAL A 189 -15.79 5.84 -5.70
CA VAL A 189 -15.28 4.65 -6.41
C VAL A 189 -13.90 4.28 -5.88
N VAL A 190 -12.96 5.23 -5.81
CA VAL A 190 -11.59 4.95 -5.33
C VAL A 190 -11.57 4.61 -3.85
N ARG A 191 -12.47 5.23 -3.03
CA ARG A 191 -12.67 4.86 -1.64
C ARG A 191 -13.05 3.39 -1.50
N ARG A 192 -14.03 2.95 -2.26
CA ARG A 192 -14.47 1.56 -2.23
C ARG A 192 -13.33 0.62 -2.65
N TRP A 193 -12.65 0.93 -3.74
CA TRP A 193 -11.57 0.09 -4.26
C TRP A 193 -10.37 0.01 -3.31
N SER A 194 -9.97 1.11 -2.69
CA SER A 194 -8.87 1.11 -1.72
C SER A 194 -9.20 0.28 -0.47
N ARG A 195 -10.45 0.32 0.00
CA ARG A 195 -10.89 -0.49 1.13
C ARG A 195 -10.97 -1.98 0.79
N GLU A 196 -11.48 -2.32 -0.41
CA GLU A 196 -11.48 -3.69 -0.91
C GLU A 196 -10.04 -4.22 -1.08
N MET A 197 -9.12 -3.37 -1.57
CA MET A 197 -7.70 -3.69 -1.68
C MET A 197 -7.08 -3.93 -0.29
N ALA A 198 -7.31 -3.05 0.67
CA ALA A 198 -6.78 -3.20 2.03
C ALA A 198 -7.24 -4.50 2.69
N ALA A 199 -8.52 -4.85 2.58
CA ALA A 199 -9.05 -6.11 3.09
C ALA A 199 -8.42 -7.33 2.40
N ALA A 200 -8.27 -7.28 1.07
CA ALA A 200 -7.64 -8.37 0.31
C ALA A 200 -6.14 -8.51 0.64
N GLN A 201 -5.42 -7.40 0.81
CA GLN A 201 -4.03 -7.38 1.25
C GLN A 201 -3.87 -8.00 2.65
N THR A 202 -4.76 -7.64 3.59
CA THR A 202 -4.76 -8.23 4.94
C THR A 202 -4.87 -9.74 4.87
N VAL A 203 -5.86 -10.26 4.15
CA VAL A 203 -6.06 -11.70 4.01
C VAL A 203 -4.84 -12.39 3.39
N ALA A 204 -4.31 -11.83 2.28
CA ALA A 204 -3.21 -12.43 1.55
C ALA A 204 -1.89 -12.39 2.35
N ALA A 205 -1.60 -11.27 3.01
CA ALA A 205 -0.38 -11.08 3.80
C ALA A 205 -0.36 -11.96 5.05
N VAL A 206 -1.47 -12.01 5.81
CA VAL A 206 -1.59 -12.87 6.99
C VAL A 206 -1.51 -14.35 6.60
N ALA A 207 -2.14 -14.75 5.48
CA ALA A 207 -2.02 -16.10 4.94
C ALA A 207 -0.59 -16.47 4.53
N ALA A 208 0.20 -15.48 4.13
CA ALA A 208 1.62 -15.66 3.80
C ALA A 208 2.55 -15.59 5.02
N GLY A 209 2.04 -15.28 6.21
CA GLY A 209 2.79 -15.26 7.46
C GLY A 209 3.28 -13.88 7.90
N ALA A 210 2.76 -12.79 7.33
CA ALA A 210 3.01 -11.44 7.79
C ALA A 210 2.02 -10.99 8.88
N ARG A 211 2.36 -9.91 9.57
CA ARG A 211 1.43 -9.08 10.33
C ARG A 211 0.94 -7.96 9.42
N THR A 212 -0.26 -7.48 9.63
CA THR A 212 -0.78 -6.33 8.88
C THR A 212 -1.18 -5.20 9.81
N VAL A 213 -0.98 -3.97 9.35
CA VAL A 213 -1.47 -2.75 10.01
C VAL A 213 -2.37 -2.03 9.02
N SER A 214 -3.59 -1.75 9.44
CA SER A 214 -4.49 -0.95 8.63
C SER A 214 -4.03 0.50 8.57
N LEU A 215 -3.79 1.01 7.38
CA LEU A 215 -3.64 2.43 7.11
C LEU A 215 -4.95 3.07 6.62
N GLY A 216 -6.08 2.33 6.60
CA GLY A 216 -7.34 2.71 5.98
C GLY A 216 -7.73 4.14 6.25
N ASP A 217 -8.21 4.43 7.44
CA ASP A 217 -8.61 5.78 7.85
C ASP A 217 -7.48 6.57 8.51
N LEU A 218 -6.21 6.20 8.29
CA LEU A 218 -5.04 6.91 8.80
C LEU A 218 -5.02 8.36 8.31
N LEU A 219 -5.59 8.57 7.13
CA LEU A 219 -5.89 9.86 6.54
C LEU A 219 -7.28 10.37 6.95
N GLY A 220 -7.96 9.69 7.89
CA GLY A 220 -9.33 9.94 8.29
C GLY A 220 -9.55 11.23 9.08
N PRO A 221 -10.07 11.19 10.32
CA PRO A 221 -10.50 12.41 10.99
C PRO A 221 -9.39 13.45 11.17
N GLN A 222 -8.14 13.04 11.45
CA GLN A 222 -7.01 13.96 11.60
C GLN A 222 -6.64 14.63 10.27
N PHE A 223 -6.52 13.85 9.20
CA PHE A 223 -6.24 14.38 7.87
C PHE A 223 -7.43 15.16 7.29
N ALA A 224 -8.66 14.81 7.67
CA ALA A 224 -9.84 15.54 7.27
C ALA A 224 -10.01 16.88 8.01
N SER A 225 -9.61 16.94 9.30
CA SER A 225 -9.71 18.15 10.11
C SER A 225 -8.57 19.14 9.86
N ALA A 226 -7.38 18.66 9.50
CA ALA A 226 -6.18 19.47 9.30
C ALA A 226 -5.41 19.08 8.01
N PRO A 227 -6.06 19.08 6.83
CA PRO A 227 -5.45 18.58 5.60
C PRO A 227 -4.16 19.33 5.21
N ASP A 228 -4.08 20.62 5.45
CA ASP A 228 -2.94 21.45 5.09
C ASP A 228 -1.69 21.15 5.93
N SER A 229 -1.85 20.56 7.11
CA SER A 229 -0.72 20.12 7.95
C SER A 229 -0.37 18.65 7.76
N MET A 230 -1.34 17.82 7.38
CA MET A 230 -1.17 16.37 7.29
C MET A 230 -0.70 15.91 5.91
N PHE A 231 -1.04 16.65 4.84
CA PHE A 231 -0.55 16.41 3.50
C PHE A 231 0.61 17.34 3.14
N ALA A 232 1.49 16.88 2.27
CA ALA A 232 2.50 17.69 1.62
C ALA A 232 1.86 18.72 0.65
N ALA A 233 2.67 19.57 0.03
CA ALA A 233 2.20 20.60 -0.91
C ALA A 233 1.40 20.03 -2.09
N ASP A 234 1.66 18.76 -2.46
CA ASP A 234 0.95 18.05 -3.52
C ASP A 234 -0.47 17.60 -3.11
N ARG A 235 -0.86 17.74 -1.85
CA ARG A 235 -2.16 17.36 -1.27
C ARG A 235 -2.51 15.89 -1.48
N PHE A 236 -1.50 15.06 -1.67
CA PHE A 236 -1.63 13.63 -1.92
C PHE A 236 -0.76 12.79 -1.00
N HIS A 237 0.53 13.08 -0.93
CA HIS A 237 1.45 12.40 -0.04
C HIS A 237 1.40 13.01 1.35
N PRO A 238 1.69 12.20 2.41
CA PRO A 238 1.78 12.73 3.76
C PRO A 238 2.89 13.78 3.89
N SER A 239 2.64 14.79 4.71
CA SER A 239 3.68 15.70 5.22
C SER A 239 4.55 15.00 6.27
N ALA A 240 5.53 15.69 6.83
CA ALA A 240 6.31 15.21 7.98
C ALA A 240 5.41 14.80 9.17
N ILE A 241 4.36 15.60 9.45
CA ILE A 241 3.37 15.29 10.49
C ILE A 241 2.54 14.06 10.10
N GLY A 242 2.14 13.97 8.84
CA GLY A 242 1.41 12.83 8.30
C GLY A 242 2.20 11.53 8.39
N TYR A 243 3.48 11.54 8.06
CA TYR A 243 4.36 10.38 8.22
C TYR A 243 4.59 10.01 9.68
N ALA A 244 4.76 10.99 10.58
CA ALA A 244 4.87 10.73 12.00
C ALA A 244 3.61 10.03 12.56
N ALA A 245 2.41 10.47 12.14
CA ALA A 245 1.15 9.83 12.50
C ALA A 245 1.06 8.40 11.94
N ALA A 246 1.48 8.18 10.69
CA ALA A 246 1.54 6.85 10.08
C ALA A 246 2.48 5.92 10.86
N VAL A 247 3.68 6.38 11.17
CA VAL A 247 4.67 5.60 11.91
C VAL A 247 4.19 5.30 13.32
N ALA A 248 3.52 6.24 14.00
CA ALA A 248 2.92 5.98 15.32
C ALA A 248 1.92 4.81 15.30
N ALA A 249 1.20 4.62 14.17
CA ALA A 249 0.30 3.48 14.01
C ALA A 249 1.03 2.18 13.65
N ILE A 250 2.16 2.25 12.95
CA ILE A 250 2.93 1.08 12.50
C ILE A 250 3.87 0.54 13.58
N LEU A 251 4.45 1.44 14.38
CA LEU A 251 5.51 1.13 15.34
C LEU A 251 5.13 0.03 16.35
N PRO A 252 3.95 0.01 16.97
CA PRO A 252 3.59 -1.06 17.91
C PRO A 252 3.68 -2.45 17.31
N THR A 253 3.20 -2.63 16.07
CA THR A 253 3.24 -3.91 15.37
C THR A 253 4.66 -4.29 14.96
N THR A 254 5.50 -3.33 14.54
CA THR A 254 6.91 -3.59 14.22
C THR A 254 7.70 -4.02 15.46
N LEU A 255 7.46 -3.38 16.60
CA LEU A 255 8.06 -3.78 17.88
C LEU A 255 7.61 -5.16 18.34
N SER A 256 6.32 -5.47 18.16
CA SER A 256 5.78 -6.80 18.46
C SER A 256 6.40 -7.87 17.56
N ALA A 257 6.63 -7.58 16.29
CA ALA A 257 7.29 -8.49 15.36
C ALA A 257 8.75 -8.79 15.79
N LEU A 258 9.50 -7.76 16.17
CA LEU A 258 10.91 -7.89 16.59
C LEU A 258 11.10 -8.59 17.96
N ARG A 259 10.12 -8.49 18.85
CA ARG A 259 10.16 -9.17 20.17
C ARG A 259 9.85 -10.65 20.06
N GLY A 260 9.37 -11.11 18.91
CA GLY A 260 8.94 -12.50 18.70
C GLY A 260 7.59 -12.82 19.37
N PRO A 261 7.14 -14.06 19.30
CA PRO A 261 5.91 -14.49 19.94
C PRO A 261 6.06 -14.31 21.46
N SER A 262 5.27 -13.38 22.01
CA SER A 262 5.17 -13.23 23.47
C SER A 262 4.64 -14.54 24.06
N GLU A 263 5.36 -15.11 25.06
CA GLU A 263 4.88 -16.27 25.83
C GLU A 263 3.58 -15.97 26.60
N VAL A 264 3.25 -14.72 26.73
CA VAL A 264 1.95 -14.29 27.26
C VAL A 264 0.88 -14.47 26.19
N ARG A 265 0.35 -15.69 26.09
CA ARG A 265 -0.92 -15.90 25.40
C ARG A 265 -1.96 -14.99 26.04
N PRO A 266 -2.56 -14.01 25.31
CA PRO A 266 -3.70 -13.30 25.84
C PRO A 266 -4.72 -14.37 26.23
N ARG A 267 -5.12 -14.44 27.48
CA ARG A 267 -6.30 -15.22 27.87
C ARG A 267 -7.46 -14.57 27.12
N LEU A 268 -7.84 -15.16 26.00
CA LEU A 268 -9.08 -14.83 25.33
C LEU A 268 -10.19 -15.10 26.35
N THR A 269 -10.71 -14.04 26.93
CA THR A 269 -11.93 -14.12 27.72
C THR A 269 -13.02 -14.61 26.76
N HIS A 270 -13.72 -15.65 27.16
CA HIS A 270 -14.70 -16.42 26.37
C HIS A 270 -15.93 -15.64 25.86
N ALA A 271 -15.91 -14.30 25.91
CA ALA A 271 -17.07 -13.46 25.64
C ALA A 271 -17.13 -12.86 24.23
N GLU A 272 -16.02 -12.86 23.45
CA GLU A 272 -16.05 -12.33 22.08
C GLU A 272 -15.94 -13.48 21.09
N GLY A 273 -17.00 -13.71 20.32
CA GLY A 273 -17.07 -14.73 19.29
C GLY A 273 -15.87 -14.63 18.32
N LEU A 274 -15.22 -15.76 18.06
CA LEU A 274 -14.10 -15.87 17.11
C LEU A 274 -14.53 -15.32 15.74
N ARG A 275 -13.93 -14.21 15.32
CA ARG A 275 -14.17 -13.60 14.00
C ARG A 275 -13.38 -14.34 12.91
N SER A 276 -13.96 -14.46 11.73
CA SER A 276 -13.21 -14.97 10.57
C SER A 276 -12.15 -13.95 10.14
N LEU A 277 -11.02 -14.41 9.58
CA LEU A 277 -9.98 -13.50 9.06
C LEU A 277 -10.56 -12.47 8.06
N THR A 278 -11.53 -12.89 7.24
CA THR A 278 -12.20 -11.98 6.29
C THR A 278 -12.98 -10.88 7.00
N GLN A 279 -13.68 -11.21 8.10
CA GLN A 279 -14.39 -10.19 8.89
C GLN A 279 -13.40 -9.25 9.57
N ALA A 280 -12.35 -9.79 10.20
CA ALA A 280 -11.30 -8.99 10.81
C ALA A 280 -10.59 -8.07 9.77
N ALA A 281 -10.36 -8.54 8.55
CA ALA A 281 -9.76 -7.76 7.48
C ALA A 281 -10.66 -6.61 7.00
N VAL A 282 -11.97 -6.85 6.90
CA VAL A 282 -12.94 -5.80 6.52
C VAL A 282 -13.04 -4.75 7.63
N GLU A 283 -13.17 -5.16 8.87
CA GLU A 283 -13.23 -4.23 10.01
C GLU A 283 -11.93 -3.44 10.17
N ALA A 284 -10.77 -4.10 10.02
CA ALA A 284 -9.46 -3.42 10.07
C ALA A 284 -9.31 -2.37 8.98
N ALA A 285 -9.87 -2.59 7.79
CA ALA A 285 -9.83 -1.60 6.71
C ALA A 285 -10.57 -0.30 7.05
N ASP A 286 -11.47 -0.34 8.05
CA ASP A 286 -12.23 0.80 8.53
C ASP A 286 -11.63 1.47 9.77
N MET A 287 -10.63 0.84 10.42
CA MET A 287 -10.02 1.32 11.66
C MET A 287 -8.50 1.43 11.52
N PRO A 288 -7.93 2.64 11.50
CA PRO A 288 -6.49 2.86 11.35
C PRO A 288 -5.72 2.29 12.55
N GLY A 289 -4.51 1.80 12.29
CA GLY A 289 -3.63 1.21 13.29
C GLY A 289 -4.06 -0.17 13.80
N THR A 290 -5.18 -0.72 13.30
CA THR A 290 -5.61 -2.07 13.68
C THR A 290 -4.63 -3.10 13.13
N GLU A 291 -4.05 -3.90 14.03
CA GLU A 291 -3.23 -5.05 13.68
C GLU A 291 -4.11 -6.27 13.39
N VAL A 292 -3.81 -6.97 12.32
CA VAL A 292 -4.34 -8.31 12.05
C VAL A 292 -3.16 -9.27 11.84
N SER A 293 -3.10 -10.31 12.65
CA SER A 293 -2.08 -11.35 12.56
C SER A 293 -2.71 -12.72 12.82
N ALA A 294 -2.00 -13.79 12.46
CA ALA A 294 -2.47 -15.16 12.69
C ALA A 294 -2.73 -15.44 14.18
N ALA A 295 -2.00 -14.81 15.09
CA ALA A 295 -2.17 -14.96 16.53
C ALA A 295 -3.44 -14.29 17.06
N GLN A 296 -3.92 -13.22 16.42
CA GLN A 296 -5.10 -12.46 16.85
C GLN A 296 -6.40 -12.97 16.23
N VAL A 297 -6.33 -13.65 15.10
CA VAL A 297 -7.52 -14.06 14.32
C VAL A 297 -8.05 -15.41 14.71
N SER A 298 -7.57 -16.12 15.66
CA SER A 298 -8.23 -17.33 16.16
C SER A 298 -7.34 -18.34 16.90
N GLY A 299 -6.08 -18.04 17.14
CA GLY A 299 -5.21 -18.95 17.89
C GLY A 299 -5.08 -20.36 17.29
N GLN A 300 -5.40 -20.54 16.00
CA GLN A 300 -5.27 -21.82 15.31
C GLN A 300 -4.18 -21.79 14.27
N ASP A 301 -3.18 -22.60 14.51
CA ASP A 301 -2.14 -22.95 13.56
C ASP A 301 -2.69 -23.55 12.26
N ARG A 302 -1.93 -23.38 11.20
CA ARG A 302 -2.20 -23.83 9.83
C ARG A 302 -2.47 -25.34 9.78
N GLY A 303 -3.71 -25.75 9.51
CA GLY A 303 -4.06 -27.13 9.20
C GLY A 303 -4.81 -27.26 7.87
N PRO A 304 -4.59 -28.32 7.06
CA PRO A 304 -5.19 -28.49 5.73
C PRO A 304 -6.71 -28.69 5.71
N GLY A 305 -7.36 -28.89 6.85
CA GLY A 305 -8.82 -29.06 7.00
C GLY A 305 -9.53 -27.96 7.75
N GLY A 306 -8.82 -26.90 8.17
CA GLY A 306 -9.39 -25.81 8.97
C GLY A 306 -10.17 -24.80 8.13
N ARG A 307 -10.76 -23.81 8.80
CA ARG A 307 -11.51 -22.67 8.23
C ARG A 307 -10.77 -21.92 7.12
N TRP A 308 -9.49 -22.14 6.94
CA TRP A 308 -8.62 -21.66 5.85
C TRP A 308 -9.00 -22.20 4.46
N ALA A 309 -9.56 -23.40 4.34
CA ALA A 309 -10.04 -23.93 3.06
C ALA A 309 -11.28 -23.16 2.56
N GLN A 310 -12.17 -22.81 3.47
CA GLN A 310 -13.33 -21.96 3.18
C GLN A 310 -12.92 -20.51 2.87
N LEU A 311 -11.84 -20.03 3.47
CA LEU A 311 -11.28 -18.72 3.22
C LEU A 311 -10.70 -18.62 1.80
N ARG A 312 -9.94 -19.63 1.33
CA ARG A 312 -9.44 -19.67 -0.05
C ARG A 312 -10.56 -19.57 -1.08
N GLN A 313 -11.69 -20.21 -0.81
CA GLN A 313 -12.86 -20.15 -1.69
C GLN A 313 -13.50 -18.75 -1.70
N ARG A 314 -13.58 -18.07 -0.54
CA ARG A 314 -14.09 -16.70 -0.44
C ARG A 314 -13.11 -15.65 -0.97
N VAL A 315 -11.80 -15.83 -0.77
CA VAL A 315 -10.77 -14.99 -1.40
C VAL A 315 -10.87 -15.08 -2.93
N ARG A 316 -11.04 -16.28 -3.50
CA ARG A 316 -11.32 -16.43 -4.94
C ARG A 316 -12.56 -15.65 -5.37
N GLN A 317 -13.66 -15.71 -4.64
CA GLN A 317 -14.88 -14.96 -4.96
C GLN A 317 -14.69 -13.45 -4.85
N PHE A 318 -13.85 -12.96 -3.91
CA PHE A 318 -13.52 -11.55 -3.76
C PHE A 318 -12.59 -11.05 -4.87
N THR A 319 -11.64 -11.89 -5.29
CA THR A 319 -10.65 -11.56 -6.32
C THR A 319 -11.17 -11.81 -7.76
N GLU A 320 -12.17 -12.67 -7.95
CA GLU A 320 -12.77 -13.00 -9.24
C GLU A 320 -13.92 -12.08 -9.68
N ARG A 321 -14.33 -11.11 -8.84
CA ARG A 321 -15.30 -10.09 -9.29
C ARG A 321 -14.64 -9.20 -10.35
N PRO A 322 -15.19 -9.13 -11.57
CA PRO A 322 -14.59 -8.37 -12.66
C PRO A 322 -14.71 -6.86 -12.36
N HIS A 323 -13.61 -6.26 -12.01
CA HIS A 323 -13.48 -4.81 -12.01
C HIS A 323 -13.01 -4.42 -13.41
N GLY A 324 -13.90 -3.88 -14.26
CA GLY A 324 -13.63 -3.26 -15.55
C GLY A 324 -12.45 -3.80 -16.40
N PRO A 325 -12.24 -3.34 -17.62
CA PRO A 325 -11.15 -3.82 -18.45
C PRO A 325 -9.80 -3.58 -17.78
N ALA A 326 -9.07 -4.67 -17.54
CA ALA A 326 -7.73 -4.62 -16.97
C ALA A 326 -6.76 -4.03 -18.00
N ILE A 327 -5.93 -3.09 -17.56
CA ILE A 327 -4.73 -2.73 -18.32
C ILE A 327 -3.72 -3.84 -18.09
N ASP A 328 -3.18 -4.39 -19.18
CA ASP A 328 -2.10 -5.36 -19.13
C ASP A 328 -0.88 -4.71 -18.49
N ALA A 329 -0.44 -5.26 -17.36
CA ALA A 329 0.71 -4.70 -16.60
C ALA A 329 2.03 -4.78 -17.38
N SER A 330 2.08 -5.58 -18.46
CA SER A 330 3.22 -5.65 -19.38
C SER A 330 3.28 -4.48 -20.37
N ALA A 331 2.21 -3.70 -20.48
CA ALA A 331 2.12 -2.57 -21.41
C ALA A 331 2.41 -1.21 -20.77
N VAL A 332 2.80 -1.14 -19.49
CA VAL A 332 3.22 0.12 -18.85
C VAL A 332 4.68 0.37 -19.22
N PRO A 333 4.99 1.36 -20.08
CA PRO A 333 6.37 1.73 -20.33
C PRO A 333 7.02 2.18 -19.01
N LEU A 334 8.14 1.59 -18.66
CA LEU A 334 9.02 2.15 -17.64
C LEU A 334 9.32 3.60 -18.05
N PRO A 335 9.33 4.56 -17.12
CA PRO A 335 9.76 5.91 -17.45
C PRO A 335 11.17 5.81 -18.04
N MET A 336 11.28 6.11 -19.33
CA MET A 336 12.58 6.19 -20.01
C MET A 336 13.38 7.27 -19.28
N SER A 337 14.49 6.87 -18.71
CA SER A 337 15.55 7.80 -18.29
C SER A 337 15.97 8.57 -19.52
N ASP A 338 15.74 9.86 -19.53
CA ASP A 338 16.13 10.80 -20.58
C ASP A 338 17.68 10.81 -20.69
N PRO A 339 18.31 10.44 -21.83
CA PRO A 339 19.76 10.38 -21.95
C PRO A 339 20.38 11.72 -22.35
N THR A 340 19.75 12.87 -22.09
CA THR A 340 20.25 14.17 -22.50
C THR A 340 20.70 15.03 -21.32
N HIS A 341 21.81 14.65 -20.71
CA HIS A 341 22.77 15.59 -20.11
C HIS A 341 24.17 15.07 -20.32
N ALA A 342 24.58 15.10 -21.60
CA ALA A 342 26.01 15.19 -21.94
C ALA A 342 26.41 16.64 -21.76
N GLY A 343 27.18 16.93 -20.71
CA GLY A 343 27.82 18.22 -20.51
C GLY A 343 28.84 18.50 -21.61
N PRO A 344 29.18 19.78 -21.90
CA PRO A 344 30.05 20.13 -22.98
C PRO A 344 31.48 19.66 -22.73
N GLU A 345 32.03 18.98 -23.73
CA GLU A 345 33.46 18.70 -23.85
C GLU A 345 34.27 20.00 -23.77
N GLN A 346 35.14 20.13 -22.77
CA GLN A 346 36.20 21.11 -22.76
C GLN A 346 37.26 20.70 -23.79
N ARG A 347 37.30 21.42 -24.90
CA ARG A 347 38.44 21.37 -25.83
C ARG A 347 39.65 21.95 -25.12
N GLY A 348 40.66 21.11 -24.97
CA GLY A 348 41.99 21.57 -24.57
C GLY A 348 42.63 22.44 -25.67
N GLU A 349 42.95 23.67 -25.34
CA GLU A 349 43.89 24.47 -26.08
C GLU A 349 45.33 24.09 -25.67
N THR A 350 46.07 23.51 -26.59
CA THR A 350 47.50 23.41 -26.52
C THR A 350 48.12 24.78 -26.85
N VAL A 351 48.78 25.39 -25.88
CA VAL A 351 49.69 26.51 -26.10
C VAL A 351 51.12 25.96 -26.12
N THR A 352 51.74 26.05 -27.28
CA THR A 352 53.16 26.02 -27.47
C THR A 352 53.73 27.46 -27.31
N ASP A 353 54.56 27.67 -26.35
CA ASP A 353 55.93 28.26 -26.33
C ASP A 353 56.39 28.48 -24.89
#